data_3cea13e37b27ee85f673d35b36a167c2
#
_entry.id   3cea13e37b27ee85f673d35b36a167c2
#
_cell.length_a   1.000
_cell.length_b   1.000
_cell.length_c   1.000
_cell.angle_alpha   90.00
_cell.angle_beta   90.00
_cell.angle_gamma   90.00
#
_symmetry.space_group_name_H-M   'P 1'
#
loop_
_entity.id
_entity.type
_entity.pdbx_description
1 polymer ?
#
loop_
_entity_poly.entity_id
_entity_poly.type
_entity_poly.pdbx_seq_one_letter_code
_entity_poly.pdbx_strand_id
1 'polypeptide(L)'
;PLCTFFRLNTRYADDAILKAQALLDSARERGEDPRKVVFGGRKLFETLKRGHLSGKPLKELKREWKEKRQGLLYSRGDKSKGGNLNLRLLVKEGALWLRINLGDGSYAWALVKTGHPNLNALLQRAYASLPYNVELSLKEGKVHATFTWEEEPTPLVATKENGVLGIDVNSDPYHLALALVSPDGNLRRHLTLSLEEVDRAPNKGAKELVLWKIAHEVVSLALEHGVAVATERLRYLRKSRRGDGSGRAFRRKQHRFAYASLLRKVHS
;
A
#
# COMPACT_ATOMS: atom_id res chain seq x y z
N PRO A 1 22.59 -2.28 -26.14
CA PRO A 1 21.45 -2.86 -26.86
C PRO A 1 20.12 -2.21 -26.52
N LEU A 2 19.71 -2.11 -25.21
CA LEU A 2 18.40 -1.51 -24.84
C LEU A 2 18.30 -0.03 -25.20
N CYS A 3 19.33 0.75 -24.90
CA CYS A 3 19.35 2.18 -25.19
C CYS A 3 19.21 2.47 -26.68
N THR A 4 19.93 1.72 -27.51
CA THR A 4 19.89 1.87 -28.98
C THR A 4 18.53 1.43 -29.54
N PHE A 5 18.05 0.27 -29.09
CA PHE A 5 16.78 -0.30 -29.60
C PHE A 5 15.56 0.55 -29.24
N PHE A 6 15.49 1.05 -28.00
CA PHE A 6 14.35 1.83 -27.50
C PHE A 6 14.60 3.35 -27.54
N ARG A 7 15.77 3.81 -28.02
CA ARG A 7 16.17 5.23 -28.00
C ARG A 7 16.06 5.88 -26.62
N LEU A 8 16.48 5.13 -25.59
CA LEU A 8 16.46 5.58 -24.20
C LEU A 8 17.84 6.01 -23.75
N ASN A 9 17.95 6.95 -22.83
CA ASN A 9 19.20 7.18 -22.13
C ASN A 9 19.52 5.97 -21.21
N THR A 10 20.81 5.79 -20.91
CA THR A 10 21.30 4.67 -20.09
C THR A 10 20.61 4.56 -18.74
N ARG A 11 20.32 5.70 -18.11
CA ARG A 11 19.66 5.71 -16.80
C ARG A 11 18.22 5.17 -16.83
N TYR A 12 17.45 5.48 -17.86
CA TYR A 12 16.13 4.87 -18.01
C TYR A 12 16.22 3.36 -18.26
N ALA A 13 17.21 2.90 -19.01
CA ALA A 13 17.40 1.48 -19.21
C ALA A 13 17.78 0.77 -17.90
N ASP A 14 18.71 1.35 -17.12
CA ASP A 14 19.08 0.82 -15.80
C ASP A 14 17.91 0.83 -14.83
N ASP A 15 17.14 1.92 -14.78
CA ASP A 15 15.97 2.06 -13.92
C ASP A 15 14.89 1.03 -14.28
N ALA A 16 14.70 0.71 -15.57
CA ALA A 16 13.77 -0.32 -16.02
C ALA A 16 14.21 -1.73 -15.58
N ILE A 17 15.52 -2.04 -15.68
CA ILE A 17 16.09 -3.31 -15.21
C ILE A 17 15.89 -3.46 -13.70
N LEU A 18 16.27 -2.45 -12.93
CA LEU A 18 16.11 -2.46 -11.48
C LEU A 18 14.64 -2.61 -11.05
N LYS A 19 13.72 -1.93 -11.72
CA LYS A 19 12.27 -2.08 -11.46
C LYS A 19 11.79 -3.50 -11.75
N ALA A 20 12.26 -4.10 -12.83
CA ALA A 20 11.93 -5.48 -13.16
C ALA A 20 12.48 -6.47 -12.11
N GLN A 21 13.73 -6.29 -11.69
CA GLN A 21 14.34 -7.10 -10.63
C GLN A 21 13.57 -7.00 -9.32
N ALA A 22 13.24 -5.78 -8.88
CA ALA A 22 12.48 -5.57 -7.66
C ALA A 22 11.11 -6.27 -7.68
N LEU A 23 10.44 -6.33 -8.83
CA LEU A 23 9.18 -7.08 -8.99
C LEU A 23 9.39 -8.60 -8.85
N LEU A 24 10.49 -9.13 -9.40
CA LEU A 24 10.83 -10.55 -9.29
C LEU A 24 11.22 -10.92 -7.84
N ASP A 25 11.99 -10.07 -7.17
CA ASP A 25 12.43 -10.29 -5.80
C ASP A 25 11.23 -10.22 -4.84
N SER A 26 10.35 -9.25 -5.00
CA SER A 26 9.09 -9.18 -4.24
C SER A 26 8.19 -10.42 -4.45
N ALA A 27 8.20 -11.03 -5.64
CA ALA A 27 7.50 -12.29 -5.86
C ALA A 27 8.16 -13.45 -5.09
N ARG A 28 9.50 -13.53 -5.07
CA ARG A 28 10.25 -14.52 -4.31
C ARG A 28 9.98 -14.40 -2.80
N GLU A 29 10.01 -13.19 -2.26
CA GLU A 29 9.73 -12.92 -0.84
C GLU A 29 8.31 -13.37 -0.43
N ARG A 30 7.34 -13.25 -1.34
CA ARG A 30 5.97 -13.77 -1.12
C ARG A 30 5.84 -15.28 -1.33
N GLY A 31 6.93 -16.00 -1.66
CA GLY A 31 6.91 -17.43 -1.98
C GLY A 31 6.25 -17.75 -3.33
N GLU A 32 6.14 -16.77 -4.24
CA GLU A 32 5.62 -16.96 -5.58
C GLU A 32 6.74 -17.37 -6.55
N ASP A 33 6.40 -18.12 -7.60
CA ASP A 33 7.35 -18.46 -8.67
C ASP A 33 7.62 -17.20 -9.53
N PRO A 34 8.86 -16.66 -9.54
CA PRO A 34 9.19 -15.45 -10.30
C PRO A 34 8.99 -15.61 -11.80
N ARG A 35 9.01 -16.84 -12.34
CA ARG A 35 8.70 -17.10 -13.75
C ARG A 35 7.23 -16.90 -14.11
N LYS A 36 6.36 -16.83 -13.11
CA LYS A 36 4.92 -16.58 -13.26
C LYS A 36 4.53 -15.13 -12.98
N VAL A 37 5.49 -14.25 -12.80
CA VAL A 37 5.23 -12.81 -12.66
C VAL A 37 4.67 -12.24 -13.94
N VAL A 38 3.55 -11.53 -13.83
CA VAL A 38 2.86 -10.91 -14.97
C VAL A 38 2.94 -9.39 -14.86
N PHE A 39 3.72 -8.79 -15.74
CA PHE A 39 3.79 -7.32 -15.85
C PHE A 39 2.45 -6.76 -16.38
N GLY A 40 1.94 -5.71 -15.76
CA GLY A 40 0.64 -5.12 -16.08
C GLY A 40 -0.54 -5.69 -15.27
N GLY A 41 -0.26 -6.65 -14.36
CA GLY A 41 -1.23 -7.17 -13.38
C GLY A 41 -1.81 -8.53 -13.76
N ARG A 42 -1.57 -9.50 -12.88
CA ARG A 42 -2.00 -10.90 -13.05
C ARG A 42 -3.51 -11.04 -13.25
N LYS A 43 -4.31 -10.28 -12.50
CA LYS A 43 -5.77 -10.35 -12.56
C LYS A 43 -6.32 -10.02 -13.97
N LEU A 44 -5.80 -8.96 -14.60
CA LEU A 44 -6.19 -8.60 -15.97
C LEU A 44 -5.75 -9.66 -17.00
N PHE A 45 -4.52 -10.17 -16.87
CA PHE A 45 -4.01 -11.23 -17.70
C PHE A 45 -4.87 -12.48 -17.62
N GLU A 46 -5.22 -12.94 -16.42
CA GLU A 46 -6.07 -14.12 -16.22
C GLU A 46 -7.48 -13.91 -16.81
N THR A 47 -8.05 -12.73 -16.67
CA THR A 47 -9.36 -12.39 -17.25
C THR A 47 -9.31 -12.44 -18.79
N LEU A 48 -8.25 -11.89 -19.39
CA LEU A 48 -8.02 -11.96 -20.84
C LEU A 48 -7.81 -13.41 -21.31
N LYS A 49 -7.04 -14.20 -20.57
CA LYS A 49 -6.72 -15.60 -20.89
C LYS A 49 -7.96 -16.51 -20.84
N ARG A 50 -8.92 -16.25 -19.96
CA ARG A 50 -10.15 -17.04 -19.83
C ARG A 50 -11.06 -16.95 -21.05
N GLY A 51 -10.93 -15.93 -21.88
CA GLY A 51 -11.64 -15.85 -23.17
C GLY A 51 -13.16 -15.66 -23.11
N HIS A 52 -13.73 -15.35 -21.94
CA HIS A 52 -15.19 -15.23 -21.75
C HIS A 52 -15.78 -13.90 -22.24
N LEU A 53 -14.92 -12.95 -22.62
CA LEU A 53 -15.32 -11.62 -23.06
C LEU A 53 -15.25 -11.49 -24.57
N SER A 54 -16.23 -10.82 -25.17
CA SER A 54 -16.28 -10.51 -26.59
C SER A 54 -16.72 -9.06 -26.82
N GLY A 55 -16.60 -8.57 -28.05
CA GLY A 55 -17.07 -7.24 -28.42
C GLY A 55 -16.40 -6.08 -27.68
N LYS A 56 -17.20 -5.09 -27.28
CA LYS A 56 -16.73 -3.86 -26.62
C LYS A 56 -16.00 -4.12 -25.29
N PRO A 57 -16.50 -4.95 -24.36
CA PRO A 57 -15.81 -5.25 -23.09
C PRO A 57 -14.40 -5.84 -23.28
N LEU A 58 -14.23 -6.71 -24.29
CA LEU A 58 -12.91 -7.26 -24.61
C LEU A 58 -11.95 -6.20 -25.14
N LYS A 59 -12.43 -5.27 -25.99
CA LYS A 59 -11.63 -4.17 -26.51
C LYS A 59 -11.17 -3.23 -25.39
N GLU A 60 -12.05 -2.89 -24.45
CA GLU A 60 -11.74 -2.06 -23.29
C GLU A 60 -10.70 -2.72 -22.37
N LEU A 61 -10.88 -4.01 -22.07
CA LEU A 61 -9.94 -4.76 -21.25
C LEU A 61 -8.55 -4.89 -21.91
N LYS A 62 -8.49 -5.10 -23.23
CA LYS A 62 -7.23 -5.11 -23.99
C LYS A 62 -6.55 -3.75 -23.97
N ARG A 63 -7.32 -2.65 -24.05
CA ARG A 63 -6.78 -1.28 -23.94
C ARG A 63 -6.19 -1.05 -22.55
N GLU A 64 -6.93 -1.39 -21.47
CA GLU A 64 -6.44 -1.27 -20.10
C GLU A 64 -5.17 -2.10 -19.86
N TRP A 65 -5.14 -3.33 -20.40
CA TRP A 65 -3.97 -4.19 -20.34
C TRP A 65 -2.75 -3.55 -21.03
N LYS A 66 -2.96 -2.97 -22.21
CA LYS A 66 -1.91 -2.27 -22.95
C LYS A 66 -1.40 -1.05 -22.19
N GLU A 67 -2.29 -0.22 -21.65
CA GLU A 67 -1.94 0.95 -20.84
C GLU A 67 -1.10 0.57 -19.63
N LYS A 68 -1.49 -0.46 -18.89
CA LYS A 68 -0.74 -0.93 -17.70
C LYS A 68 0.63 -1.51 -18.03
N ARG A 69 0.83 -2.02 -19.23
CA ARG A 69 2.14 -2.59 -19.65
C ARG A 69 3.06 -1.59 -20.33
N GLN A 70 2.53 -0.63 -21.04
CA GLN A 70 3.27 0.31 -21.89
C GLN A 70 3.21 1.74 -21.40
N GLY A 71 2.21 2.11 -20.62
CA GLY A 71 2.02 3.44 -20.07
C GLY A 71 2.72 3.65 -18.73
N LEU A 72 3.95 3.14 -18.57
CA LEU A 72 4.73 3.26 -17.34
C LEU A 72 6.13 3.80 -17.65
N LEU A 73 6.53 4.87 -16.97
CA LEU A 73 7.89 5.40 -16.99
C LEU A 73 8.37 5.55 -15.55
N TYR A 74 9.51 4.96 -15.22
CA TYR A 74 10.09 5.01 -13.88
C TYR A 74 11.48 5.65 -13.92
N SER A 75 11.79 6.47 -12.93
CA SER A 75 13.13 6.97 -12.68
C SER A 75 13.41 7.04 -11.18
N ARG A 76 14.52 6.45 -10.76
CA ARG A 76 14.95 6.49 -9.36
C ARG A 76 15.60 7.81 -8.99
N GLY A 77 15.49 8.15 -7.70
CA GLY A 77 16.11 9.29 -7.10
C GLY A 77 17.63 9.21 -7.05
N ASP A 78 18.27 10.39 -7.08
CA ASP A 78 19.71 10.51 -6.95
C ASP A 78 20.07 11.87 -6.33
N LYS A 79 20.69 11.85 -5.16
CA LYS A 79 21.10 13.05 -4.44
C LYS A 79 22.06 13.91 -5.28
N SER A 80 23.03 13.28 -5.95
CA SER A 80 24.04 13.97 -6.77
C SER A 80 23.44 14.65 -8.01
N LYS A 81 22.20 14.35 -8.35
CA LYS A 81 21.50 14.85 -9.55
C LYS A 81 20.28 15.72 -9.18
N GLY A 82 20.31 16.36 -8.00
CA GLY A 82 19.25 17.26 -7.56
C GLY A 82 17.90 16.56 -7.34
N GLY A 83 17.93 15.39 -6.69
CA GLY A 83 16.75 14.60 -6.31
C GLY A 83 16.33 13.57 -7.35
N ASN A 84 16.21 13.92 -8.63
CA ASN A 84 15.96 13.01 -9.75
C ASN A 84 16.51 13.60 -11.05
N LEU A 85 17.26 12.81 -11.80
CA LEU A 85 17.89 13.27 -13.04
C LEU A 85 16.88 13.43 -14.17
N ASN A 86 16.07 12.41 -14.39
CA ASN A 86 15.21 12.29 -15.56
C ASN A 86 13.82 12.91 -15.34
N LEU A 87 13.28 12.79 -14.12
CA LEU A 87 11.95 13.25 -13.76
C LEU A 87 12.05 14.24 -12.58
N ARG A 88 12.48 15.47 -12.90
CA ARG A 88 12.76 16.48 -11.87
C ARG A 88 11.54 17.35 -11.58
N LEU A 89 11.21 17.43 -10.30
CA LEU A 89 10.18 18.33 -9.79
C LEU A 89 10.78 19.74 -9.57
N LEU A 90 10.10 20.75 -10.06
CA LEU A 90 10.51 22.15 -9.96
C LEU A 90 9.33 23.04 -9.61
N VAL A 91 9.57 24.06 -8.81
CA VAL A 91 8.60 25.12 -8.55
C VAL A 91 8.99 26.34 -9.38
N LYS A 92 8.11 26.79 -10.27
CA LYS A 92 8.28 27.96 -11.10
C LYS A 92 7.00 28.81 -11.07
N GLU A 93 7.14 30.10 -10.82
CA GLU A 93 6.02 31.06 -10.82
C GLU A 93 4.84 30.62 -9.92
N GLY A 94 5.16 30.03 -8.75
CA GLY A 94 4.16 29.54 -7.81
C GLY A 94 3.46 28.24 -8.23
N ALA A 95 3.82 27.66 -9.37
CA ALA A 95 3.27 26.41 -9.88
C ALA A 95 4.28 25.25 -9.80
N LEU A 96 3.77 24.06 -9.64
CA LEU A 96 4.57 22.84 -9.54
C LEU A 96 4.70 22.19 -10.93
N TRP A 97 5.93 22.02 -11.40
CA TRP A 97 6.25 21.48 -12.70
C TRP A 97 7.10 20.22 -12.59
N LEU A 98 6.79 19.24 -13.42
CA LEU A 98 7.62 18.08 -13.63
C LEU A 98 8.35 18.23 -14.98
N ARG A 99 9.69 18.28 -14.92
CA ARG A 99 10.55 18.23 -16.11
C ARG A 99 10.86 16.78 -16.42
N ILE A 100 10.53 16.34 -17.62
CA ILE A 100 10.65 14.96 -18.11
C ILE A 100 11.72 14.93 -19.19
N ASN A 101 12.79 14.18 -18.97
CA ASN A 101 13.81 13.92 -19.98
C ASN A 101 13.27 12.92 -21.01
N LEU A 102 13.24 13.28 -22.30
CA LEU A 102 12.72 12.42 -23.36
C LEU A 102 13.72 11.37 -23.86
N GLY A 103 14.97 11.41 -23.39
CA GLY A 103 16.02 10.45 -23.74
C GLY A 103 16.90 10.86 -24.90
N ASP A 104 16.50 11.84 -25.71
CA ASP A 104 17.20 12.40 -26.86
C ASP A 104 17.94 13.73 -26.58
N GLY A 105 17.99 14.13 -25.30
CA GLY A 105 18.52 15.42 -24.86
C GLY A 105 17.46 16.52 -24.74
N SER A 106 16.25 16.29 -25.21
CA SER A 106 15.13 17.21 -25.06
C SER A 106 14.32 16.96 -23.78
N TYR A 107 13.47 17.93 -23.41
CA TYR A 107 12.65 17.87 -22.21
C TYR A 107 11.20 18.24 -22.49
N ALA A 108 10.29 17.45 -21.95
CA ALA A 108 8.89 17.83 -21.80
C ALA A 108 8.64 18.44 -20.42
N TRP A 109 7.61 19.26 -20.32
CA TRP A 109 7.20 19.92 -19.09
C TRP A 109 5.73 19.65 -18.83
N ALA A 110 5.42 19.18 -17.64
CA ALA A 110 4.05 18.91 -17.23
C ALA A 110 3.70 19.69 -15.96
N LEU A 111 2.58 20.39 -15.97
CA LEU A 111 2.02 21.02 -14.78
C LEU A 111 1.48 19.94 -13.85
N VAL A 112 1.97 19.89 -12.62
CA VAL A 112 1.51 18.96 -11.61
C VAL A 112 0.35 19.56 -10.82
N LYS A 113 -0.81 18.92 -10.92
CA LYS A 113 -2.01 19.29 -10.14
C LYS A 113 -2.21 18.23 -9.04
N THR A 114 -2.20 18.67 -7.80
CA THR A 114 -2.38 17.76 -6.65
C THR A 114 -3.01 18.47 -5.47
N GLY A 115 -3.84 17.77 -4.72
CA GLY A 115 -4.34 18.14 -3.38
C GLY A 115 -3.89 17.15 -2.32
N HIS A 116 -2.79 16.39 -2.58
CA HIS A 116 -2.33 15.37 -1.65
C HIS A 116 -1.79 15.99 -0.35
N PRO A 117 -2.16 15.48 0.85
CA PRO A 117 -1.73 16.06 2.14
C PRO A 117 -0.21 16.07 2.33
N ASN A 118 0.53 15.14 1.73
CA ASN A 118 2.00 15.08 1.82
C ASN A 118 2.72 15.97 0.78
N LEU A 119 2.03 16.91 0.13
CA LEU A 119 2.63 17.81 -0.84
C LEU A 119 3.80 18.60 -0.23
N ASN A 120 3.64 19.09 1.00
CA ASN A 120 4.68 19.86 1.68
C ASN A 120 5.97 19.07 1.89
N ALA A 121 5.86 17.80 2.29
CA ALA A 121 7.02 16.90 2.43
C ALA A 121 7.74 16.68 1.09
N LEU A 122 6.98 16.52 0.00
CA LEU A 122 7.54 16.39 -1.34
C LEU A 122 8.26 17.69 -1.79
N LEU A 123 7.67 18.84 -1.53
CA LEU A 123 8.26 20.14 -1.86
C LEU A 123 9.56 20.40 -1.08
N GLN A 124 9.56 20.15 0.23
CA GLN A 124 10.76 20.26 1.05
C GLN A 124 11.87 19.37 0.53
N ARG A 125 11.56 18.13 0.12
CA ARG A 125 12.51 17.20 -0.45
C ARG A 125 13.07 17.69 -1.79
N ALA A 126 12.22 18.25 -2.64
CA ALA A 126 12.62 18.82 -3.92
C ALA A 126 13.56 20.03 -3.75
N TYR A 127 13.23 20.95 -2.82
CA TYR A 127 14.08 22.11 -2.50
C TYR A 127 15.41 21.71 -1.90
N ALA A 128 15.43 20.71 -1.02
CA ALA A 128 16.66 20.20 -0.41
C ALA A 128 17.47 19.29 -1.35
N SER A 129 17.02 19.07 -2.59
CA SER A 129 17.64 18.16 -3.56
C SER A 129 17.83 16.73 -3.04
N LEU A 130 16.96 16.30 -2.11
CA LEU A 130 16.96 14.95 -1.58
C LEU A 130 16.41 13.97 -2.62
N PRO A 131 16.88 12.71 -2.65
CA PRO A 131 16.46 11.73 -3.64
C PRO A 131 14.98 11.36 -3.48
N TYR A 132 14.27 11.27 -4.60
CA TYR A 132 12.91 10.74 -4.71
C TYR A 132 12.73 10.00 -6.02
N ASN A 133 12.07 8.86 -5.97
CA ASN A 133 11.71 8.12 -7.17
C ASN A 133 10.43 8.69 -7.77
N VAL A 134 10.32 8.64 -9.07
CA VAL A 134 9.10 9.04 -9.78
C VAL A 134 8.64 7.93 -10.71
N GLU A 135 7.38 7.58 -10.62
CA GLU A 135 6.72 6.69 -11.55
C GLU A 135 5.56 7.42 -12.23
N LEU A 136 5.64 7.55 -13.55
CA LEU A 136 4.55 8.04 -14.36
C LEU A 136 3.72 6.87 -14.87
N SER A 137 2.42 6.94 -14.71
CA SER A 137 1.50 5.90 -15.20
C SER A 137 0.35 6.54 -15.97
N LEU A 138 0.01 5.92 -17.10
CA LEU A 138 -1.16 6.30 -17.89
C LEU A 138 -2.38 5.56 -17.36
N LYS A 139 -3.43 6.30 -16.97
CA LYS A 139 -4.71 5.76 -16.52
C LYS A 139 -5.83 6.56 -17.18
N GLU A 140 -6.67 5.90 -17.95
CA GLU A 140 -7.83 6.53 -18.62
C GLU A 140 -7.47 7.81 -19.40
N GLY A 141 -6.34 7.76 -20.12
CA GLY A 141 -5.83 8.89 -20.90
C GLY A 141 -5.18 10.02 -20.09
N LYS A 142 -5.10 9.89 -18.75
CA LYS A 142 -4.44 10.87 -17.89
C LYS A 142 -3.12 10.31 -17.36
N VAL A 143 -2.11 11.18 -17.29
CA VAL A 143 -0.82 10.83 -16.69
C VAL A 143 -0.87 11.11 -15.19
N HIS A 144 -0.57 10.09 -14.39
CA HIS A 144 -0.42 10.18 -12.95
C HIS A 144 1.05 10.06 -12.58
N ALA A 145 1.53 10.95 -11.70
CA ALA A 145 2.87 10.88 -11.14
C ALA A 145 2.81 10.38 -9.70
N THR A 146 3.50 9.30 -9.41
CA THR A 146 3.68 8.77 -8.05
C THR A 146 5.10 9.07 -7.62
N PHE A 147 5.24 9.77 -6.49
CA PHE A 147 6.52 10.08 -5.87
C PHE A 147 6.72 9.19 -4.66
N THR A 148 7.90 8.56 -4.55
CA THR A 148 8.25 7.71 -3.41
C THR A 148 9.67 8.01 -2.95
N TRP A 149 9.92 7.91 -1.66
CA TRP A 149 11.23 8.05 -1.05
C TRP A 149 11.34 7.18 0.20
N GLU A 150 12.56 6.95 0.62
CA GLU A 150 12.85 6.28 1.87
C GLU A 150 12.85 7.31 3.01
N GLU A 151 12.20 6.96 4.10
CA GLU A 151 12.27 7.66 5.38
C GLU A 151 12.81 6.68 6.42
N GLU A 152 13.60 7.20 7.33
CA GLU A 152 14.00 6.39 8.48
C GLU A 152 12.75 6.08 9.31
N PRO A 153 12.53 4.81 9.67
CA PRO A 153 11.38 4.46 10.48
C PRO A 153 11.49 5.19 11.82
N THR A 154 10.39 5.79 12.24
CA THR A 154 10.32 6.37 13.60
C THR A 154 10.64 5.27 14.61
N PRO A 155 11.60 5.47 15.53
CA PRO A 155 11.92 4.48 16.55
C PRO A 155 10.65 4.07 17.30
N LEU A 156 10.39 2.76 17.38
CA LEU A 156 9.30 2.24 18.20
C LEU A 156 9.65 2.48 19.66
N VAL A 157 8.93 3.38 20.32
CA VAL A 157 9.12 3.69 21.75
C VAL A 157 8.34 2.73 22.64
N ALA A 158 7.56 1.81 22.10
CA ALA A 158 6.78 0.83 22.84
C ALA A 158 7.68 -0.24 23.48
N THR A 159 7.68 -0.32 24.80
CA THR A 159 8.45 -1.29 25.57
C THR A 159 7.55 -2.05 26.54
N LYS A 160 7.89 -3.33 26.80
CA LYS A 160 7.22 -4.13 27.84
C LYS A 160 7.57 -3.68 29.25
N GLU A 161 8.65 -2.93 29.43
CA GLU A 161 9.10 -2.39 30.71
C GLU A 161 8.07 -1.48 31.36
N ASN A 162 7.26 -0.78 30.55
CA ASN A 162 6.20 0.09 31.03
C ASN A 162 4.84 -0.64 31.20
N GLY A 163 4.79 -1.90 30.84
CA GLY A 163 3.56 -2.69 30.84
C GLY A 163 3.11 -3.08 29.43
N VAL A 164 1.86 -3.53 29.32
CA VAL A 164 1.32 -4.10 28.09
C VAL A 164 -0.13 -3.67 27.89
N LEU A 165 -0.49 -3.30 26.66
CA LEU A 165 -1.88 -3.19 26.22
C LEU A 165 -2.30 -4.52 25.59
N GLY A 166 -3.04 -5.33 26.34
CA GLY A 166 -3.63 -6.58 25.86
C GLY A 166 -4.84 -6.33 24.99
N ILE A 167 -4.98 -7.06 23.89
CA ILE A 167 -6.09 -6.98 22.95
C ILE A 167 -6.76 -8.33 22.81
N ASP A 168 -8.06 -8.37 23.06
CA ASP A 168 -8.93 -9.52 22.80
C ASP A 168 -10.04 -9.12 21.84
N VAL A 169 -10.24 -9.91 20.78
CA VAL A 169 -11.23 -9.64 19.74
C VAL A 169 -12.43 -10.57 19.90
N ASN A 170 -13.56 -10.01 20.30
CA ASN A 170 -14.78 -10.75 20.53
C ASN A 170 -15.75 -10.69 19.35
N SER A 171 -16.41 -11.80 19.07
CA SER A 171 -17.37 -11.90 17.95
C SER A 171 -18.82 -11.67 18.36
N ASP A 172 -19.14 -11.73 19.67
CA ASP A 172 -20.48 -11.59 20.20
C ASP A 172 -20.50 -11.15 21.68
N PRO A 173 -20.88 -9.90 21.98
CA PRO A 173 -21.05 -8.82 20.99
C PRO A 173 -19.75 -8.51 20.24
N TYR A 174 -19.88 -7.96 19.03
CA TYR A 174 -18.70 -7.70 18.19
C TYR A 174 -17.95 -6.46 18.69
N HIS A 175 -16.92 -6.69 19.47
CA HIS A 175 -16.11 -5.63 20.07
C HIS A 175 -14.65 -6.05 20.26
N LEU A 176 -13.83 -5.07 20.53
CA LEU A 176 -12.44 -5.21 20.93
C LEU A 176 -12.34 -4.89 22.42
N ALA A 177 -11.92 -5.84 23.23
CA ALA A 177 -11.58 -5.60 24.63
C ALA A 177 -10.10 -5.26 24.76
N LEU A 178 -9.82 -4.16 25.45
CA LEU A 178 -8.48 -3.65 25.69
C LEU A 178 -8.20 -3.67 27.19
N ALA A 179 -7.05 -4.18 27.58
CA ALA A 179 -6.61 -4.21 28.98
C ALA A 179 -5.20 -3.61 29.09
N LEU A 180 -5.08 -2.47 29.76
CA LEU A 180 -3.81 -1.89 30.12
C LEU A 180 -3.29 -2.54 31.41
N VAL A 181 -2.18 -3.25 31.32
CA VAL A 181 -1.58 -4.01 32.41
C VAL A 181 -0.22 -3.41 32.71
N SER A 182 0.05 -3.12 34.00
CA SER A 182 1.34 -2.61 34.46
C SER A 182 2.41 -3.71 34.47
N PRO A 183 3.71 -3.36 34.60
CA PRO A 183 4.81 -4.33 34.60
C PRO A 183 4.72 -5.42 35.68
N ASP A 184 4.08 -5.11 36.79
CA ASP A 184 3.82 -6.03 37.92
C ASP A 184 2.61 -6.95 37.69
N GLY A 185 1.97 -6.87 36.52
CA GLY A 185 0.83 -7.72 36.14
C GLY A 185 -0.54 -7.19 36.59
N ASN A 186 -0.62 -6.04 37.20
CA ASN A 186 -1.89 -5.47 37.67
C ASN A 186 -2.65 -4.78 36.55
N LEU A 187 -3.98 -5.03 36.50
CA LEU A 187 -4.86 -4.31 35.57
C LEU A 187 -4.99 -2.84 36.00
N ARG A 188 -4.60 -1.93 35.13
CA ARG A 188 -4.70 -0.48 35.34
C ARG A 188 -5.97 0.10 34.75
N ARG A 189 -6.34 -0.34 33.57
CA ARG A 189 -7.50 0.17 32.85
C ARG A 189 -8.04 -0.89 31.90
N HIS A 190 -9.34 -0.94 31.73
CA HIS A 190 -9.98 -1.70 30.65
C HIS A 190 -10.83 -0.77 29.81
N LEU A 191 -10.95 -1.06 28.52
CA LEU A 191 -11.71 -0.33 27.52
C LEU A 191 -12.37 -1.32 26.58
N THR A 192 -13.48 -0.92 26.00
CA THR A 192 -14.18 -1.70 24.98
C THR A 192 -14.46 -0.81 23.79
N LEU A 193 -13.98 -1.22 22.60
CA LEU A 193 -14.26 -0.54 21.34
C LEU A 193 -15.26 -1.37 20.54
N SER A 194 -16.37 -0.77 20.15
CA SER A 194 -17.37 -1.43 19.30
C SER A 194 -16.81 -1.64 17.90
N LEU A 195 -17.02 -2.83 17.36
CA LEU A 195 -16.69 -3.19 15.97
C LEU A 195 -17.93 -3.21 15.06
N GLU A 196 -19.07 -2.70 15.53
CA GLU A 196 -20.31 -2.69 14.74
C GLU A 196 -20.20 -1.90 13.44
N GLU A 197 -19.43 -0.81 13.41
CA GLU A 197 -19.18 -0.04 12.19
C GLU A 197 -18.51 -0.89 11.10
N VAL A 198 -17.67 -1.86 11.50
CA VAL A 198 -17.01 -2.82 10.58
C VAL A 198 -18.07 -3.70 9.89
N ASP A 199 -19.11 -4.08 10.63
CA ASP A 199 -20.21 -4.89 10.11
C ASP A 199 -21.18 -4.09 9.22
N ARG A 200 -21.42 -2.83 9.57
CA ARG A 200 -22.31 -1.91 8.86
C ARG A 200 -21.67 -1.30 7.61
N ALA A 201 -20.35 -1.50 7.41
CA ALA A 201 -19.64 -0.93 6.28
C ALA A 201 -20.24 -1.41 4.94
N PRO A 202 -20.63 -0.50 4.04
CA PRO A 202 -21.39 -0.83 2.83
C PRO A 202 -20.59 -1.64 1.81
N ASN A 203 -19.26 -1.54 1.84
CA ASN A 203 -18.38 -2.24 0.91
C ASN A 203 -17.01 -2.54 1.55
N LYS A 204 -16.19 -3.29 0.82
CA LYS A 204 -14.86 -3.69 1.30
C LYS A 204 -13.95 -2.49 1.60
N GLY A 205 -13.99 -1.44 0.79
CA GLY A 205 -13.16 -0.24 0.99
C GLY A 205 -13.53 0.50 2.28
N ALA A 206 -14.83 0.71 2.51
CA ALA A 206 -15.33 1.31 3.76
C ALA A 206 -14.95 0.45 4.98
N LYS A 207 -15.09 -0.88 4.87
CA LYS A 207 -14.66 -1.81 5.92
C LYS A 207 -13.17 -1.68 6.25
N GLU A 208 -12.31 -1.58 5.24
CA GLU A 208 -10.87 -1.40 5.42
C GLU A 208 -10.56 -0.07 6.12
N LEU A 209 -11.25 1.00 5.76
CA LEU A 209 -11.09 2.32 6.38
C LEU A 209 -11.44 2.29 7.88
N VAL A 210 -12.56 1.67 8.24
CA VAL A 210 -12.97 1.51 9.65
C VAL A 210 -11.95 0.68 10.43
N LEU A 211 -11.45 -0.41 9.85
CA LEU A 211 -10.42 -1.23 10.50
C LEU A 211 -9.11 -0.47 10.73
N TRP A 212 -8.72 0.40 9.80
CA TRP A 212 -7.56 1.27 10.00
C TRP A 212 -7.80 2.30 11.10
N LYS A 213 -8.98 2.93 11.15
CA LYS A 213 -9.34 3.87 12.22
C LYS A 213 -9.20 3.22 13.60
N ILE A 214 -9.75 2.01 13.76
CA ILE A 214 -9.67 1.25 15.02
C ILE A 214 -8.22 0.87 15.35
N ALA A 215 -7.44 0.43 14.36
CA ALA A 215 -6.03 0.10 14.56
C ALA A 215 -5.22 1.32 15.03
N HIS A 216 -5.44 2.48 14.43
CA HIS A 216 -4.81 3.73 14.87
C HIS A 216 -5.21 4.12 16.29
N GLU A 217 -6.47 3.95 16.68
CA GLU A 217 -6.94 4.22 18.03
C GLU A 217 -6.24 3.35 19.07
N VAL A 218 -6.10 2.05 18.78
CA VAL A 218 -5.36 1.10 19.63
C VAL A 218 -3.89 1.46 19.75
N VAL A 219 -3.23 1.75 18.62
CA VAL A 219 -1.80 2.12 18.61
C VAL A 219 -1.57 3.45 19.32
N SER A 220 -2.44 4.45 19.12
CA SER A 220 -2.36 5.72 19.82
C SER A 220 -2.46 5.56 21.34
N LEU A 221 -3.37 4.70 21.81
CA LEU A 221 -3.49 4.37 23.22
C LEU A 221 -2.23 3.70 23.79
N ALA A 222 -1.64 2.78 23.04
CA ALA A 222 -0.39 2.13 23.45
C ALA A 222 0.77 3.13 23.51
N LEU A 223 0.89 4.05 22.55
CA LEU A 223 1.90 5.10 22.51
C LEU A 223 1.71 6.11 23.63
N GLU A 224 0.48 6.53 23.94
CA GLU A 224 0.15 7.44 25.05
C GLU A 224 0.69 6.91 26.39
N HIS A 225 0.62 5.58 26.59
CA HIS A 225 1.11 4.94 27.80
C HIS A 225 2.54 4.38 27.69
N GLY A 226 3.17 4.49 26.52
CA GLY A 226 4.51 3.98 26.25
C GLY A 226 4.65 2.46 26.43
N VAL A 227 3.57 1.70 26.17
CA VAL A 227 3.48 0.25 26.41
C VAL A 227 3.53 -0.56 25.13
N ALA A 228 3.99 -1.80 25.22
CA ALA A 228 3.89 -2.74 24.11
C ALA A 228 2.46 -3.24 23.91
N VAL A 229 2.09 -3.56 22.67
CA VAL A 229 0.80 -4.21 22.36
C VAL A 229 0.96 -5.73 22.38
N ALA A 230 0.08 -6.41 23.11
CA ALA A 230 -0.01 -7.87 23.15
C ALA A 230 -1.35 -8.32 22.56
N THR A 231 -1.28 -9.25 21.62
CA THR A 231 -2.45 -9.84 20.97
C THR A 231 -2.43 -11.35 21.07
N GLU A 232 -3.59 -11.97 21.05
CA GLU A 232 -3.69 -13.41 20.93
C GLU A 232 -3.12 -13.88 19.58
N ARG A 233 -2.43 -15.03 19.62
CA ARG A 233 -1.95 -15.69 18.42
C ARG A 233 -3.06 -16.56 17.83
N LEU A 234 -4.07 -15.95 17.24
CA LEU A 234 -5.19 -16.64 16.61
C LEU A 234 -4.75 -17.32 15.30
N ARG A 235 -4.06 -18.47 15.41
CA ARG A 235 -3.68 -19.28 14.25
C ARG A 235 -4.70 -20.41 14.06
N TYR A 236 -5.02 -20.69 12.79
CA TYR A 236 -5.82 -21.85 12.39
C TYR A 236 -7.29 -21.86 12.86
N LEU A 237 -7.89 -20.72 13.16
CA LEU A 237 -9.34 -20.66 13.34
C LEU A 237 -10.05 -21.10 12.05
N ARG A 238 -10.51 -22.35 12.05
CA ARG A 238 -11.28 -22.91 10.95
C ARG A 238 -12.64 -22.20 10.89
N LYS A 239 -12.90 -21.54 9.76
CA LYS A 239 -14.22 -20.99 9.50
C LYS A 239 -15.10 -22.07 8.89
N SER A 240 -16.33 -22.17 9.38
CA SER A 240 -17.33 -23.10 8.86
C SER A 240 -17.58 -22.90 7.37
N ARG A 241 -17.72 -24.00 6.62
CA ARG A 241 -17.99 -24.01 5.18
C ARG A 241 -19.41 -24.47 4.90
N ARG A 242 -19.90 -24.18 3.70
CA ARG A 242 -21.20 -24.71 3.26
C ARG A 242 -21.12 -26.24 3.18
N GLY A 243 -22.05 -26.94 3.85
CA GLY A 243 -22.09 -28.42 3.87
C GLY A 243 -21.41 -29.05 5.08
N ASP A 244 -20.87 -28.30 6.04
CA ASP A 244 -20.25 -28.83 7.28
C ASP A 244 -21.24 -29.03 8.45
N GLY A 245 -22.54 -28.98 8.18
CA GLY A 245 -23.61 -29.12 9.19
C GLY A 245 -23.89 -27.84 9.99
N SER A 246 -23.06 -26.81 9.88
CA SER A 246 -23.27 -25.56 10.61
C SER A 246 -24.39 -24.69 9.98
N GLY A 247 -25.18 -24.02 10.81
CA GLY A 247 -26.25 -23.13 10.37
C GLY A 247 -25.75 -21.89 9.62
N ARG A 248 -26.59 -21.35 8.73
CA ARG A 248 -26.24 -20.15 7.93
C ARG A 248 -25.90 -18.93 8.82
N ALA A 249 -26.60 -18.75 9.94
CA ALA A 249 -26.35 -17.65 10.87
C ALA A 249 -24.98 -17.78 11.53
N PHE A 250 -24.61 -18.97 11.99
CA PHE A 250 -23.31 -19.25 12.60
C PHE A 250 -22.16 -19.01 11.61
N ARG A 251 -22.26 -19.50 10.37
CA ARG A 251 -21.27 -19.22 9.33
C ARG A 251 -21.12 -17.72 9.05
N ARG A 252 -22.25 -16.99 8.96
CA ARG A 252 -22.21 -15.53 8.76
C ARG A 252 -21.48 -14.85 9.90
N LYS A 253 -21.72 -15.22 11.15
CA LYS A 253 -21.04 -14.70 12.34
C LYS A 253 -19.53 -14.95 12.28
N GLN A 254 -19.09 -16.17 11.99
CA GLN A 254 -17.69 -16.51 11.86
C GLN A 254 -16.99 -15.76 10.71
N HIS A 255 -17.67 -15.56 9.57
CA HIS A 255 -17.09 -14.84 8.42
C HIS A 255 -17.07 -13.31 8.62
N ARG A 256 -17.92 -12.76 9.49
CA ARG A 256 -17.85 -11.36 9.91
C ARG A 256 -16.61 -11.06 10.73
N PHE A 257 -16.16 -12.04 11.51
CA PHE A 257 -15.02 -11.92 12.44
C PHE A 257 -13.73 -11.57 11.68
N ALA A 258 -13.43 -10.28 11.58
CA ALA A 258 -12.32 -9.73 10.80
C ALA A 258 -11.02 -9.61 11.62
N TYR A 259 -10.85 -10.44 12.67
CA TYR A 259 -9.71 -10.37 13.60
C TYR A 259 -8.35 -10.34 12.91
N ALA A 260 -8.12 -11.22 11.94
CA ALA A 260 -6.85 -11.30 11.24
C ALA A 260 -6.48 -10.03 10.46
N SER A 261 -7.50 -9.33 9.90
CA SER A 261 -7.28 -8.06 9.21
C SER A 261 -6.99 -6.93 10.19
N LEU A 262 -7.72 -6.88 11.32
CA LEU A 262 -7.52 -5.89 12.37
C LEU A 262 -6.14 -6.04 13.02
N LEU A 263 -5.82 -7.24 13.52
CA LEU A 263 -4.54 -7.50 14.18
C LEU A 263 -3.35 -7.23 13.26
N ARG A 264 -3.46 -7.55 11.97
CA ARG A 264 -2.41 -7.22 11.00
C ARG A 264 -2.19 -5.71 10.89
N LYS A 265 -3.26 -4.90 10.93
CA LYS A 265 -3.17 -3.45 10.87
C LYS A 265 -2.58 -2.82 12.13
N VAL A 266 -2.83 -3.44 13.29
CA VAL A 266 -2.20 -3.03 14.56
C VAL A 266 -0.70 -3.34 14.56
N HIS A 267 -0.28 -4.39 13.87
CA HIS A 267 1.12 -4.80 13.77
C HIS A 267 1.90 -4.10 12.63
N SER A 268 1.24 -3.43 11.69
CA SER A 268 1.89 -2.73 10.59
C SER A 268 2.24 -1.29 10.91
#